data_37d985c4b94849775f28f13b8b326d5b
#
_entry.id   37d985c4b94849775f28f13b8b326d5b
#
_cell.length_a   1.000
_cell.length_b   1.000
_cell.length_c   1.000
_cell.angle_alpha   90.00
_cell.angle_beta   90.00
_cell.angle_gamma   90.00
#
_symmetry.space_group_name_H-M   'P 1'
#
loop_
_entity.id
_entity.type
_entity.pdbx_description
1 polymer ?
#
loop_
_entity_poly.entity_id
_entity_poly.type
_entity_poly.pdbx_seq_one_letter_code
_entity_poly.pdbx_strand_id
1 'polypeptide(L)'
;VQLASRAVLARAQRESVSVLVEGVHIWPGLLRNQVTLGGEDVMVELILTVADQKQLVRRFRQRGREAPSRRGKRYLDNIDTIWAQQSMLIQEAKNQAIPIVQNKDQEAATVDIMGLVSAAIVAQDQGH
;
A
#
# COMPACT_ATOMS: atom_id res chain seq x y z
N VAL A 1 5.60 -11.57 -8.86
CA VAL A 1 5.10 -10.25 -8.41
C VAL A 1 6.15 -9.17 -8.63
N GLN A 2 7.37 -9.32 -8.16
CA GLN A 2 8.45 -8.33 -8.30
C GLN A 2 8.75 -7.96 -9.76
N LEU A 3 8.91 -8.96 -10.61
CA LEU A 3 9.23 -8.75 -12.03
C LEU A 3 8.09 -8.02 -12.76
N ALA A 4 6.85 -8.41 -12.47
CA ALA A 4 5.66 -7.79 -13.05
C ALA A 4 5.50 -6.34 -12.60
N SER A 5 5.67 -6.06 -11.31
CA SER A 5 5.58 -4.69 -10.78
C SER A 5 6.64 -3.77 -11.38
N ARG A 6 7.87 -4.26 -11.51
CA ARG A 6 8.95 -3.53 -12.16
C ARG A 6 8.63 -3.20 -13.61
N ALA A 7 8.09 -4.16 -14.36
CA ALA A 7 7.72 -3.96 -15.76
C ALA A 7 6.62 -2.90 -15.92
N VAL A 8 5.60 -2.93 -15.04
CA VAL A 8 4.51 -1.94 -15.03
C VAL A 8 5.06 -0.54 -14.74
N LEU A 9 5.90 -0.39 -13.73
CA LEU A 9 6.49 0.91 -13.37
C LEU A 9 7.40 1.45 -14.49
N ALA A 10 8.24 0.61 -15.08
CA ALA A 10 9.10 1.01 -16.18
C ALA A 10 8.29 1.46 -17.40
N ARG A 11 7.16 0.82 -17.66
CA ARG A 11 6.23 1.24 -18.72
C ARG A 11 5.58 2.59 -18.39
N ALA A 12 5.08 2.75 -17.17
CA ALA A 12 4.48 4.01 -16.72
C ALA A 12 5.45 5.20 -16.87
N GLN A 13 6.72 5.01 -16.52
CA GLN A 13 7.76 6.02 -16.71
C GLN A 13 7.97 6.37 -18.19
N ARG A 14 8.10 5.36 -19.07
CA ARG A 14 8.28 5.59 -20.51
C ARG A 14 7.08 6.33 -21.15
N GLU A 15 5.88 6.04 -20.67
CA GLU A 15 4.65 6.63 -21.18
C GLU A 15 4.26 7.93 -20.45
N SER A 16 5.02 8.35 -19.44
CA SER A 16 4.73 9.52 -18.58
C SER A 16 3.33 9.47 -17.98
N VAL A 17 2.94 8.30 -17.49
CA VAL A 17 1.60 8.04 -16.92
C VAL A 17 1.73 7.77 -15.42
N SER A 18 0.86 8.40 -14.64
CA SER A 18 0.74 8.09 -13.21
C SER A 18 0.10 6.72 -13.03
N VAL A 19 0.65 5.95 -12.09
CA VAL A 19 0.15 4.60 -11.78
C VAL A 19 0.09 4.41 -10.26
N LEU A 20 -0.95 3.74 -9.81
CA LEU A 20 -1.08 3.25 -8.44
C LEU A 20 -0.96 1.73 -8.46
N VAL A 21 -0.04 1.22 -7.65
CA VAL A 21 0.17 -0.23 -7.51
C VAL A 21 -0.12 -0.62 -6.07
N GLU A 22 -1.00 -1.59 -5.88
CA GLU A 22 -1.32 -2.10 -4.55
C GLU A 22 -1.22 -3.62 -4.49
N GLY A 23 -0.94 -4.14 -3.33
CA GLY A 23 -0.99 -5.58 -3.07
C GLY A 23 -0.17 -5.99 -1.85
N VAL A 24 -0.65 -7.04 -1.17
CA VAL A 24 0.01 -7.61 0.02
C VAL A 24 1.35 -8.29 -0.28
N HIS A 25 1.63 -8.56 -1.54
CA HIS A 25 2.89 -9.16 -1.99
C HIS A 25 3.93 -8.12 -2.43
N ILE A 26 3.60 -6.85 -2.33
CA ILE A 26 4.55 -5.75 -2.57
C ILE A 26 5.24 -5.46 -1.25
N TRP A 27 6.46 -5.98 -1.10
CA TRP A 27 7.23 -5.82 0.13
C TRP A 27 7.70 -4.37 0.28
N PRO A 28 7.67 -3.79 1.50
CA PRO A 28 8.12 -2.43 1.73
C PRO A 28 9.56 -2.20 1.23
N GLY A 29 9.76 -1.12 0.50
CA GLY A 29 11.05 -0.77 -0.10
C GLY A 29 11.41 -1.51 -1.39
N LEU A 30 10.64 -2.54 -1.76
CA LEU A 30 10.94 -3.37 -2.93
C LEU A 30 11.01 -2.56 -4.22
N LEU A 31 10.00 -1.73 -4.46
CA LEU A 31 9.90 -0.96 -5.71
C LEU A 31 10.89 0.19 -5.75
N ARG A 32 11.13 0.83 -4.62
CA ARG A 32 12.14 1.90 -4.47
C ARG A 32 13.53 1.45 -4.93
N ASN A 33 13.90 0.22 -4.61
CA ASN A 33 15.21 -0.33 -4.95
C ASN A 33 15.31 -0.82 -6.41
N GLN A 34 14.17 -0.93 -7.11
CA GLN A 34 14.11 -1.48 -8.47
C GLN A 34 13.84 -0.44 -9.55
N VAL A 35 13.47 0.77 -9.16
CA VAL A 35 13.11 1.84 -10.08
C VAL A 35 14.06 3.02 -9.88
N THR A 36 14.68 3.47 -10.96
CA THR A 36 15.43 4.72 -10.96
C THR A 36 14.49 5.84 -11.37
N LEU A 37 14.26 6.77 -10.46
CA LEU A 37 13.39 7.93 -10.72
C LEU A 37 14.10 8.93 -11.66
N GLY A 38 13.36 9.40 -12.65
CA GLY A 38 13.78 10.53 -13.49
C GLY A 38 13.59 11.86 -12.77
N GLY A 39 14.03 12.96 -13.38
CA GLY A 39 14.05 14.27 -12.73
C GLY A 39 12.68 14.82 -12.27
N GLU A 40 11.61 14.43 -12.94
CA GLU A 40 10.25 14.87 -12.60
C GLU A 40 9.38 13.77 -11.97
N ASP A 41 9.95 12.57 -11.81
CA ASP A 41 9.23 11.45 -11.25
C ASP A 41 9.05 11.62 -9.73
N VAL A 42 7.84 11.38 -9.25
CA VAL A 42 7.51 11.34 -7.83
C VAL A 42 7.02 9.95 -7.47
N MET A 43 7.63 9.34 -6.45
CA MET A 43 7.21 8.05 -5.90
C MET A 43 6.78 8.23 -4.45
N VAL A 44 5.59 7.75 -4.15
CA VAL A 44 5.09 7.64 -2.77
C VAL A 44 4.86 6.18 -2.46
N GLU A 45 5.46 5.72 -1.39
CA GLU A 45 5.31 4.37 -0.87
C GLU A 45 4.74 4.45 0.54
N LEU A 46 3.73 3.66 0.84
CA LEU A 46 3.13 3.60 2.17
C LEU A 46 2.57 2.20 2.46
N ILE A 47 2.35 1.93 3.72
CA ILE A 47 1.62 0.75 4.19
C ILE A 47 0.27 1.20 4.75
N LEU A 48 -0.80 0.58 4.26
CA LEU A 48 -2.14 0.78 4.76
C LEU A 48 -2.47 -0.32 5.77
N THR A 49 -2.79 0.06 7.00
CA THR A 49 -3.00 -0.88 8.11
C THR A 49 -4.39 -0.79 8.70
N VAL A 50 -4.79 -1.84 9.40
CA VAL A 50 -6.00 -1.88 10.24
C VAL A 50 -5.57 -1.82 11.71
N ALA A 51 -6.29 -1.06 12.53
CA ALA A 51 -5.90 -0.76 13.90
C ALA A 51 -5.88 -2.00 14.82
N ASP A 52 -6.86 -2.89 14.67
CA ASP A 52 -6.98 -4.09 15.48
C ASP A 52 -7.58 -5.26 14.69
N GLN A 53 -7.39 -6.46 15.21
CA GLN A 53 -7.86 -7.70 14.59
C GLN A 53 -9.40 -7.77 14.52
N LYS A 54 -10.10 -7.18 15.48
CA LYS A 54 -11.58 -7.15 15.50
C LYS A 54 -12.12 -6.33 14.32
N GLN A 55 -11.48 -5.22 14.02
CA GLN A 55 -11.84 -4.40 12.86
C GLN A 55 -11.59 -5.15 11.54
N LEU A 56 -10.50 -5.90 11.44
CA LEU A 56 -10.20 -6.73 10.28
C LEU A 56 -11.26 -7.81 10.06
N VAL A 57 -11.64 -8.53 11.12
CA VAL A 57 -12.72 -9.53 11.10
C VAL A 57 -14.04 -8.92 10.63
N ARG A 58 -14.40 -7.75 11.17
CA ARG A 58 -15.62 -7.04 10.81
C ARG A 58 -15.67 -6.71 9.32
N ARG A 59 -14.56 -6.22 8.76
CA ARG A 59 -14.44 -5.88 7.35
C ARG A 59 -14.56 -7.11 6.44
N PHE A 60 -13.95 -8.22 6.81
CA PHE A 60 -14.09 -9.46 6.03
C PHE A 60 -15.52 -10.02 6.08
N ARG A 61 -16.18 -9.94 7.22
CA ARG A 61 -17.61 -10.31 7.33
C ARG A 61 -18.50 -9.44 6.47
N GLN A 62 -18.27 -8.13 6.47
CA GLN A 62 -19.03 -7.20 5.62
C GLN A 62 -18.82 -7.52 4.13
N ARG A 63 -17.61 -7.69 3.68
CA ARG A 63 -17.30 -8.09 2.29
C ARG A 63 -17.94 -9.43 1.91
N GLY A 64 -17.97 -10.37 2.82
CA GLY A 64 -18.62 -11.66 2.61
C GLY A 64 -20.15 -11.57 2.44
N ARG A 65 -20.78 -10.55 3.04
CA ARG A 65 -22.22 -10.28 2.84
C ARG A 65 -22.50 -9.60 1.50
N GLU A 66 -21.63 -8.67 1.10
CA GLU A 66 -21.77 -7.89 -0.15
C GLU A 66 -21.42 -8.73 -1.38
N ALA A 67 -20.49 -9.66 -1.25
CA ALA A 67 -20.08 -10.58 -2.31
C ALA A 67 -19.98 -12.00 -1.71
N PRO A 68 -21.06 -12.81 -1.78
CA PRO A 68 -21.07 -14.19 -1.25
C PRO A 68 -20.19 -15.11 -2.08
N SER A 69 -18.91 -14.85 -2.10
CA SER A 69 -17.89 -15.73 -2.68
C SER A 69 -17.23 -16.52 -1.54
N ARG A 70 -16.76 -17.72 -1.83
CA ARG A 70 -16.00 -18.58 -0.90
C ARG A 70 -14.77 -17.89 -0.27
N ARG A 71 -14.38 -16.72 -0.80
CA ARG A 71 -13.21 -15.95 -0.34
C ARG A 71 -13.37 -15.37 1.07
N GLY A 72 -14.58 -14.89 1.44
CA GLY A 72 -14.81 -14.30 2.76
C GLY A 72 -14.55 -15.28 3.90
N LYS A 73 -15.06 -16.52 3.79
CA LYS A 73 -14.81 -17.58 4.77
C LYS A 73 -13.32 -17.94 4.85
N ARG A 74 -12.66 -18.06 3.70
CA ARG A 74 -11.22 -18.37 3.64
C ARG A 74 -10.36 -17.33 4.34
N TYR A 75 -10.71 -16.04 4.24
CA TYR A 75 -10.00 -14.97 4.96
C TYR A 75 -10.23 -15.04 6.46
N LEU A 76 -11.46 -15.33 6.91
CA LEU A 76 -11.76 -15.50 8.33
C LEU A 76 -11.05 -16.71 8.94
N ASP A 77 -10.94 -17.81 8.21
CA ASP A 77 -10.24 -19.02 8.63
C ASP A 77 -8.71 -18.79 8.78
N ASN A 78 -8.17 -17.76 8.11
CA ASN A 78 -6.74 -17.44 8.12
C ASN A 78 -6.43 -16.08 8.77
N ILE A 79 -7.32 -15.59 9.63
CA ILE A 79 -7.22 -14.24 10.21
C ILE A 79 -5.91 -14.02 10.98
N ASP A 80 -5.45 -15.01 11.73
CA ASP A 80 -4.22 -14.91 12.50
C ASP A 80 -2.98 -14.81 11.60
N THR A 81 -2.98 -15.54 10.50
CA THR A 81 -1.91 -15.46 9.49
C THR A 81 -1.89 -14.09 8.81
N ILE A 82 -3.06 -13.56 8.46
CA ILE A 82 -3.18 -12.23 7.84
C ILE A 82 -2.73 -11.15 8.82
N TRP A 83 -3.11 -11.27 10.08
CA TRP A 83 -2.67 -10.34 11.13
C TRP A 83 -1.17 -10.38 11.36
N ALA A 84 -0.58 -11.58 11.42
CA ALA A 84 0.87 -11.75 11.51
C ALA A 84 1.60 -11.14 10.31
N GLN A 85 1.07 -11.32 9.10
CA GLN A 85 1.61 -10.70 7.88
C GLN A 85 1.59 -9.17 7.97
N GLN A 86 0.49 -8.57 8.42
CA GLN A 86 0.42 -7.13 8.65
C GLN A 86 1.48 -6.66 9.64
N SER A 87 1.67 -7.39 10.74
CA SER A 87 2.68 -7.05 11.75
C SER A 87 4.09 -7.06 11.18
N MET A 88 4.41 -8.02 10.32
CA MET A 88 5.69 -8.09 9.62
C MET A 88 5.88 -6.90 8.65
N LEU A 89 4.85 -6.56 7.87
CA LEU A 89 4.88 -5.41 6.96
C LEU A 89 5.07 -4.09 7.72
N ILE A 90 4.39 -3.91 8.84
CA ILE A 90 4.55 -2.74 9.72
C ILE A 90 5.98 -2.63 10.24
N GLN A 91 6.54 -3.73 10.71
CA GLN A 91 7.91 -3.73 11.22
C GLN A 91 8.92 -3.38 10.13
N GLU A 92 8.77 -3.93 8.95
CA GLU A 92 9.64 -3.63 7.82
C GLU A 92 9.49 -2.18 7.34
N ALA A 93 8.26 -1.66 7.30
CA ALA A 93 8.01 -0.26 6.98
C ALA A 93 8.72 0.69 7.97
N LYS A 94 8.68 0.36 9.26
CA LYS A 94 9.42 1.11 10.29
C LYS A 94 10.92 1.06 10.09
N ASN A 95 11.47 -0.11 9.77
CA ASN A 95 12.89 -0.29 9.50
C ASN A 95 13.38 0.56 8.31
N GLN A 96 12.51 0.76 7.32
CA GLN A 96 12.82 1.49 6.10
C GLN A 96 12.28 2.93 6.08
N ALA A 97 11.75 3.44 7.19
CA ALA A 97 11.13 4.75 7.31
C ALA A 97 10.02 4.99 6.27
N ILE A 98 9.24 3.95 5.96
CA ILE A 98 8.09 4.05 5.06
C ILE A 98 6.85 4.44 5.87
N PRO A 99 6.08 5.45 5.45
CA PRO A 99 4.87 5.88 6.13
C PRO A 99 3.85 4.76 6.32
N ILE A 100 3.22 4.76 7.50
CA ILE A 100 2.14 3.84 7.85
C ILE A 100 0.87 4.65 8.03
N VAL A 101 -0.15 4.34 7.22
CA VAL A 101 -1.46 4.98 7.29
C VAL A 101 -2.46 4.01 7.92
N GLN A 102 -3.10 4.43 9.00
CA GLN A 102 -4.17 3.67 9.60
C GLN A 102 -5.48 3.89 8.83
N ASN A 103 -6.03 2.82 8.30
CA ASN A 103 -7.34 2.84 7.66
C ASN A 103 -8.45 2.72 8.71
N LYS A 104 -8.69 3.79 9.47
CA LYS A 104 -9.81 3.86 10.43
C LYS A 104 -11.13 3.91 9.68
N ASP A 105 -11.24 4.85 8.77
CA ASP A 105 -12.30 4.98 7.79
C ASP A 105 -11.71 5.46 6.46
N GLN A 106 -12.51 5.36 5.41
CA GLN A 106 -12.05 5.68 4.05
C GLN A 106 -11.69 7.16 3.88
N GLU A 107 -12.45 8.06 4.48
CA GLU A 107 -12.22 9.51 4.35
C GLU A 107 -10.91 9.91 5.03
N ALA A 108 -10.71 9.52 6.29
CA ALA A 108 -9.50 9.81 7.02
C ALA A 108 -8.24 9.23 6.35
N ALA A 109 -8.31 7.99 5.87
CA ALA A 109 -7.20 7.37 5.15
C ALA A 109 -6.90 8.09 3.84
N THR A 110 -7.91 8.53 3.11
CA THR A 110 -7.74 9.31 1.86
C THR A 110 -7.05 10.63 2.13
N VAL A 111 -7.45 11.36 3.17
CA VAL A 111 -6.80 12.62 3.58
C VAL A 111 -5.33 12.40 3.90
N ASP A 112 -5.01 11.37 4.68
CA ASP A 112 -3.63 11.06 5.06
C ASP A 112 -2.77 10.68 3.84
N ILE A 113 -3.29 9.86 2.94
CA ILE A 113 -2.60 9.47 1.70
C ILE A 113 -2.37 10.69 0.80
N MET A 114 -3.38 11.52 0.61
CA MET A 114 -3.26 12.73 -0.20
C MET A 114 -2.27 13.73 0.40
N GLY A 115 -2.19 13.80 1.73
CA GLY A 115 -1.16 14.58 2.42
C GLY A 115 0.26 14.11 2.10
N LEU A 116 0.49 12.81 2.09
CA LEU A 116 1.79 12.21 1.72
C LEU A 116 2.15 12.49 0.26
N VAL A 117 1.19 12.36 -0.65
CA VAL A 117 1.39 12.64 -2.08
C VAL A 117 1.72 14.12 -2.29
N SER A 118 0.96 15.03 -1.68
CA SER A 118 1.20 16.47 -1.78
C SER A 118 2.56 16.87 -1.24
N ALA A 119 2.97 16.33 -0.10
CA ALA A 119 4.28 16.57 0.50
C ALA A 119 5.43 16.09 -0.42
N ALA A 120 5.26 14.94 -1.06
CA ALA A 120 6.25 14.39 -1.99
C ALA A 120 6.40 15.25 -3.25
N ILE A 121 5.29 15.78 -3.78
CA ILE A 121 5.29 16.70 -4.94
C ILE A 121 6.01 18.01 -4.56
N VAL A 122 5.68 18.60 -3.42
CA VAL A 122 6.34 19.84 -2.95
C VAL A 122 7.84 19.63 -2.75
N ALA A 123 8.24 18.52 -2.15
CA ALA A 123 9.66 18.19 -1.95
C ALA A 123 10.41 18.04 -3.28
N GLN A 124 9.78 17.49 -4.31
CA GLN A 124 10.32 17.37 -5.65
C GLN A 124 10.55 18.74 -6.29
N ASP A 125 9.57 19.64 -6.21
CA ASP A 125 9.65 20.99 -6.76
C ASP A 125 10.75 21.83 -6.08
N GLN A 126 10.98 21.64 -4.79
CA GLN A 126 12.03 22.32 -4.02
C GLN A 126 13.45 21.75 -4.28
N GLY A 127 13.56 20.54 -4.80
CA GLY A 127 14.82 19.87 -5.15
C GLY A 127 15.42 20.36 -6.48
N HIS A 128 14.71 21.16 -7.19
CA HIS A 128 15.11 21.80 -8.45
C HIS A 128 15.28 23.29 -8.25
#